data_ad28918a4a15c8eb861a350e940485b0
#
_entry.id   ad28918a4a15c8eb861a350e940485b0
#
_cell.length_a   1.000
_cell.length_b   1.000
_cell.length_c   1.000
_cell.angle_alpha   90.00
_cell.angle_beta   90.00
_cell.angle_gamma   90.00
#
_symmetry.space_group_name_H-M   'P 1'
#
loop_
_entity.id
_entity.type
_entity.pdbx_description
1 polymer ?
#
loop_
_entity_poly.entity_id
_entity_poly.type
_entity_poly.pdbx_seq_one_letter_code
_entity_poly.pdbx_strand_id
1 'polypeptide(L)'
;MARSAADARYVLSPGLADAPVLDRLCSQFVLTLALRHLGRFNLRRDWSALLSLTGRHLVWPPSVLRRLRDYLGQRVKAHEAWQGHAALSDLAFIARHGAWRGPYEEGTLFFYIDEYVKDAPKDLLAVLGATAEWLQRSVKKESTLVQKNIDALAGLLQLNPAERALLLYGTLARYQRDLRGLLVEFKVSSAQEAYAAIAQVAEVDERELAEALRTGSRLERIGMVENLISEHNITDLADLMKVSEQLPPVLMREYQVRAT
;
A
#
# COMPACT_ATOMS: atom_id res chain seq x y z
N MET A 1 6.86 -8.19 -22.53
CA MET A 1 5.47 -7.66 -22.44
C MET A 1 5.41 -6.29 -23.10
N ALA A 2 4.50 -6.05 -24.06
CA ALA A 2 4.32 -4.74 -24.69
C ALA A 2 3.76 -3.75 -23.67
N ARG A 3 4.40 -2.59 -23.51
CA ARG A 3 3.89 -1.49 -22.67
C ARG A 3 2.53 -1.05 -23.21
N SER A 4 1.52 -1.00 -22.33
CA SER A 4 0.23 -0.41 -22.68
C SER A 4 0.40 1.07 -23.04
N ALA A 5 -0.39 1.60 -23.98
CA ALA A 5 -0.36 3.03 -24.33
C ALA A 5 -0.62 3.97 -23.13
N ALA A 6 -1.28 3.47 -22.07
CA ALA A 6 -1.46 4.18 -20.81
C ALA A 6 -0.16 4.26 -19.99
N ASP A 7 0.73 3.25 -20.10
CA ASP A 7 2.01 3.22 -19.38
C ASP A 7 3.05 4.15 -20.02
N ALA A 8 2.87 4.53 -21.28
CA ALA A 8 3.75 5.48 -21.98
C ALA A 8 3.66 6.92 -21.44
N ARG A 9 2.66 7.21 -20.59
CA ARG A 9 2.44 8.53 -19.99
C ARG A 9 3.21 8.76 -18.70
N TYR A 10 3.80 7.72 -18.11
CA TYR A 10 4.46 7.79 -16.81
C TYR A 10 5.86 7.19 -16.83
N VAL A 11 6.71 7.65 -15.94
CA VAL A 11 8.00 7.02 -15.66
C VAL A 11 7.85 6.13 -14.43
N LEU A 12 8.19 4.85 -14.55
CA LEU A 12 8.06 3.87 -13.50
C LEU A 12 9.35 3.77 -12.68
N SER A 13 9.23 3.63 -11.38
CA SER A 13 10.38 3.31 -10.52
C SER A 13 11.01 1.97 -10.91
N PRO A 14 12.34 1.83 -10.72
CA PRO A 14 13.03 0.57 -11.00
C PRO A 14 12.43 -0.60 -10.21
N GLY A 15 12.23 -1.72 -10.89
CA GLY A 15 11.70 -2.93 -10.27
C GLY A 15 10.17 -2.96 -10.08
N LEU A 16 9.44 -1.89 -10.45
CA LEU A 16 7.98 -1.91 -10.33
C LEU A 16 7.33 -2.99 -11.20
N ALA A 17 7.85 -3.19 -12.41
CA ALA A 17 7.31 -4.20 -13.33
C ALA A 17 7.53 -5.63 -12.83
N ASP A 18 8.61 -5.86 -12.07
CA ASP A 18 9.01 -7.17 -11.54
C ASP A 18 8.62 -7.33 -10.05
N ALA A 19 7.95 -6.32 -9.48
CA ALA A 19 7.51 -6.38 -8.09
C ALA A 19 6.49 -7.52 -7.89
N PRO A 20 6.60 -8.30 -6.79
CA PRO A 20 5.61 -9.31 -6.46
C PRO A 20 4.20 -8.71 -6.39
N VAL A 21 3.20 -9.45 -6.88
CA VAL A 21 1.79 -9.00 -6.87
C VAL A 21 1.34 -8.68 -5.45
N LEU A 22 1.82 -9.44 -4.46
CA LEU A 22 1.52 -9.24 -3.05
C LEU A 22 1.98 -7.85 -2.56
N ASP A 23 3.21 -7.45 -2.90
CA ASP A 23 3.76 -6.15 -2.50
C ASP A 23 3.02 -5.00 -3.18
N ARG A 24 2.65 -5.20 -4.46
CA ARG A 24 1.80 -4.25 -5.19
C ARG A 24 0.41 -4.11 -4.56
N LEU A 25 -0.18 -5.21 -4.11
CA LEU A 25 -1.47 -5.23 -3.42
C LEU A 25 -1.41 -4.46 -2.09
N CYS A 26 -0.39 -4.69 -1.27
CA CYS A 26 -0.18 -3.97 -0.01
C CYS A 26 0.01 -2.46 -0.26
N SER A 27 0.83 -2.10 -1.24
CA SER A 27 1.04 -0.70 -1.62
C SER A 27 -0.24 -0.04 -2.14
N GLN A 28 -1.02 -0.74 -2.96
CA GLN A 28 -2.30 -0.24 -3.47
C GLN A 28 -3.29 0.01 -2.34
N PHE A 29 -3.41 -0.90 -1.39
CA PHE A 29 -4.30 -0.76 -0.24
C PHE A 29 -3.95 0.48 0.60
N VAL A 30 -2.68 0.62 1.00
CA VAL A 30 -2.22 1.74 1.81
C VAL A 30 -2.34 3.08 1.08
N LEU A 31 -1.98 3.13 -0.20
CA LEU A 31 -2.11 4.38 -0.98
C LEU A 31 -3.55 4.81 -1.14
N THR A 32 -4.46 3.85 -1.38
CA THR A 32 -5.89 4.15 -1.46
C THR A 32 -6.39 4.70 -0.12
N LEU A 33 -5.99 4.07 0.98
CA LEU A 33 -6.34 4.52 2.33
C LEU A 33 -5.81 5.94 2.60
N ALA A 34 -4.50 6.18 2.36
CA ALA A 34 -3.87 7.48 2.58
C ALA A 34 -4.51 8.59 1.74
N LEU A 35 -4.82 8.34 0.48
CA LEU A 35 -5.41 9.33 -0.43
C LEU A 35 -6.89 9.65 -0.10
N ARG A 36 -7.67 8.66 0.34
CA ARG A 36 -9.07 8.86 0.72
C ARG A 36 -9.22 9.52 2.08
N HIS A 37 -8.26 9.35 2.97
CA HIS A 37 -8.30 9.84 4.35
C HIS A 37 -7.17 10.83 4.66
N LEU A 38 -6.86 11.76 3.72
CA LEU A 38 -5.78 12.73 3.84
C LEU A 38 -5.84 13.59 5.12
N GLY A 39 -7.03 13.83 5.66
CA GLY A 39 -7.19 14.57 6.92
C GLY A 39 -6.70 13.82 8.16
N ARG A 40 -6.57 12.48 8.07
CA ARG A 40 -6.13 11.61 9.17
C ARG A 40 -4.68 11.16 9.03
N PHE A 41 -4.22 11.03 7.80
CA PHE A 41 -2.84 10.67 7.51
C PHE A 41 -2.01 11.93 7.28
N ASN A 42 -1.07 12.21 8.16
CA ASN A 42 -0.19 13.35 7.99
C ASN A 42 0.95 13.01 7.03
N LEU A 43 0.73 13.21 5.74
CA LEU A 43 1.72 12.92 4.70
C LEU A 43 3.08 13.58 4.95
N ARG A 44 3.12 14.74 5.62
CA ARG A 44 4.38 15.41 5.90
C ARG A 44 5.20 14.71 7.00
N ARG A 45 4.52 14.13 7.99
CA ARG A 45 5.17 13.40 9.09
C ARG A 45 5.40 11.95 8.73
N ASP A 46 4.42 11.33 8.08
CA ASP A 46 4.37 9.88 7.91
C ASP A 46 4.87 9.44 6.53
N TRP A 47 5.48 10.38 5.77
CA TRP A 47 6.00 10.15 4.43
C TRP A 47 7.02 9.01 4.37
N SER A 48 7.97 8.98 5.29
CA SER A 48 8.99 7.94 5.34
C SER A 48 8.39 6.55 5.61
N ALA A 49 7.38 6.46 6.48
CA ALA A 49 6.67 5.22 6.73
C ALA A 49 5.90 4.75 5.48
N LEU A 50 5.28 5.68 4.75
CA LEU A 50 4.62 5.37 3.48
C LEU A 50 5.62 4.89 2.43
N LEU A 51 6.80 5.53 2.33
CA LEU A 51 7.85 5.14 1.39
C LEU A 51 8.48 3.79 1.70
N SER A 52 8.53 3.36 2.96
CA SER A 52 9.08 2.04 3.31
C SER A 52 8.33 0.92 2.58
N LEU A 53 7.02 1.08 2.41
CA LEU A 53 6.18 0.13 1.68
C LEU A 53 6.05 0.47 0.19
N THR A 54 5.89 1.74 -0.17
CA THR A 54 5.51 2.15 -1.52
C THR A 54 6.66 2.69 -2.36
N GLY A 55 7.80 3.02 -1.77
CA GLY A 55 8.90 3.71 -2.46
C GLY A 55 9.48 2.96 -3.66
N ARG A 56 9.36 1.63 -3.68
CA ARG A 56 9.76 0.79 -4.83
C ARG A 56 8.73 0.79 -5.97
N HIS A 57 7.52 1.27 -5.71
CA HIS A 57 6.37 1.15 -6.60
C HIS A 57 5.92 2.49 -7.18
N LEU A 58 6.69 3.56 -6.99
CA LEU A 58 6.27 4.89 -7.41
C LEU A 58 6.16 5.03 -8.92
N VAL A 59 5.13 5.73 -9.33
CA VAL A 59 4.84 6.12 -10.71
C VAL A 59 4.94 7.63 -10.81
N TRP A 60 5.79 8.11 -11.68
CA TRP A 60 6.17 9.51 -11.78
C TRP A 60 5.48 10.19 -12.96
N PRO A 61 4.56 11.15 -12.72
CA PRO A 61 4.08 12.03 -13.76
C PRO A 61 5.25 12.87 -14.32
N PRO A 62 5.44 12.95 -15.65
CA PRO A 62 6.58 13.66 -16.24
C PRO A 62 6.70 15.13 -15.83
N SER A 63 5.56 15.80 -15.65
CA SER A 63 5.55 17.20 -15.21
C SER A 63 6.08 17.37 -13.78
N VAL A 64 5.73 16.46 -12.87
CA VAL A 64 6.24 16.46 -11.49
C VAL A 64 7.73 16.11 -11.47
N LEU A 65 8.11 15.08 -12.24
CA LEU A 65 9.50 14.68 -12.33
C LEU A 65 10.41 15.81 -12.85
N ARG A 66 9.93 16.60 -13.81
CA ARG A 66 10.66 17.77 -14.32
C ARG A 66 10.88 18.80 -13.22
N ARG A 67 9.81 19.21 -12.50
CA ARG A 67 9.94 20.18 -11.39
C ARG A 67 10.87 19.69 -10.29
N LEU A 68 10.81 18.41 -9.94
CA LEU A 68 11.71 17.80 -8.97
C LEU A 68 13.17 17.86 -9.46
N ARG A 69 13.42 17.57 -10.73
CA ARG A 69 14.78 17.66 -11.31
C ARG A 69 15.31 19.10 -11.33
N ASP A 70 14.45 20.08 -11.62
CA ASP A 70 14.82 21.50 -11.57
C ASP A 70 15.18 21.91 -10.15
N TYR A 71 14.40 21.48 -9.15
CA TYR A 71 14.69 21.69 -7.74
C TYR A 71 16.04 21.08 -7.32
N LEU A 72 16.26 19.82 -7.68
CA LEU A 72 17.52 19.12 -7.41
C LEU A 72 18.71 19.80 -8.09
N GLY A 73 18.54 20.27 -9.31
CA GLY A 73 19.56 20.99 -10.06
C GLY A 73 20.08 22.24 -9.34
N GLN A 74 19.29 22.83 -8.48
CA GLN A 74 19.67 23.98 -7.67
C GLN A 74 20.39 23.59 -6.36
N ARG A 75 20.00 22.45 -5.76
CA ARG A 75 20.44 22.03 -4.42
C ARG A 75 21.66 21.12 -4.42
N VAL A 76 21.81 20.24 -5.41
CA VAL A 76 22.77 19.14 -5.37
C VAL A 76 23.98 19.31 -6.31
N LYS A 77 24.22 20.52 -6.81
CA LYS A 77 25.30 20.79 -7.81
C LYS A 77 26.69 20.29 -7.38
N ALA A 78 26.96 20.29 -6.11
CA ALA A 78 28.27 19.92 -5.57
C ALA A 78 28.39 18.44 -5.15
N HIS A 79 27.27 17.69 -5.09
CA HIS A 79 27.31 16.32 -4.60
C HIS A 79 27.71 15.34 -5.70
N GLU A 80 28.73 14.53 -5.45
CA GLU A 80 29.34 13.61 -6.42
C GLU A 80 28.31 12.61 -7.01
N ALA A 81 27.38 12.10 -6.19
CA ALA A 81 26.33 11.17 -6.62
C ALA A 81 25.42 11.73 -7.72
N TRP A 82 25.35 13.07 -7.87
CA TRP A 82 24.48 13.75 -8.82
C TRP A 82 25.21 14.27 -10.05
N GLN A 83 26.50 14.00 -10.20
CA GLN A 83 27.24 14.44 -11.39
C GLN A 83 26.60 13.88 -12.66
N GLY A 84 26.36 14.77 -13.63
CA GLY A 84 25.77 14.43 -14.92
C GLY A 84 24.25 14.14 -14.90
N HIS A 85 23.54 14.32 -13.77
CA HIS A 85 22.09 14.04 -13.69
C HIS A 85 21.25 14.88 -14.65
N ALA A 86 21.66 16.11 -14.93
CA ALA A 86 20.94 17.01 -15.83
C ALA A 86 20.88 16.49 -17.28
N ALA A 87 21.89 15.74 -17.72
CA ALA A 87 21.97 15.17 -19.07
C ALA A 87 21.15 13.87 -19.24
N LEU A 88 20.66 13.28 -18.14
CA LEU A 88 19.89 12.04 -18.20
C LEU A 88 18.48 12.28 -18.77
N SER A 89 17.97 11.34 -19.55
CA SER A 89 16.52 11.29 -19.83
C SER A 89 15.74 10.99 -18.54
N ASP A 90 14.43 11.27 -18.51
CA ASP A 90 13.59 11.00 -17.35
C ASP A 90 13.65 9.53 -16.92
N LEU A 91 13.62 8.61 -17.89
CA LEU A 91 13.74 7.17 -17.64
C LEU A 91 15.11 6.82 -17.04
N ALA A 92 16.19 7.33 -17.61
CA ALA A 92 17.55 7.09 -17.11
C ALA A 92 17.76 7.72 -15.74
N PHE A 93 17.18 8.89 -15.49
CA PHE A 93 17.21 9.55 -14.20
C PHE A 93 16.54 8.69 -13.10
N ILE A 94 15.31 8.23 -13.33
CA ILE A 94 14.61 7.37 -12.38
C ILE A 94 15.29 6.01 -12.26
N ALA A 95 15.80 5.42 -13.33
CA ALA A 95 16.55 4.17 -13.26
C ALA A 95 17.79 4.28 -12.37
N ARG A 96 18.48 5.43 -12.41
CA ARG A 96 19.70 5.67 -11.62
C ARG A 96 19.40 6.09 -10.18
N HIS A 97 18.45 7.01 -9.97
CA HIS A 97 18.22 7.69 -8.70
C HIS A 97 16.92 7.30 -8.00
N GLY A 98 15.95 6.72 -8.72
CA GLY A 98 14.61 6.40 -8.22
C GLY A 98 14.47 5.04 -7.54
N ALA A 99 15.56 4.34 -7.25
CA ALA A 99 15.51 3.10 -6.47
C ALA A 99 15.42 3.40 -4.98
N TRP A 100 14.38 2.89 -4.32
CA TRP A 100 14.28 2.94 -2.86
C TRP A 100 15.32 2.00 -2.22
N ARG A 101 16.19 2.53 -1.38
CA ARG A 101 17.25 1.77 -0.67
C ARG A 101 17.15 1.92 0.85
N GLY A 102 16.17 2.62 1.35
CA GLY A 102 15.98 2.92 2.75
C GLY A 102 15.74 4.41 2.98
N PRO A 103 15.32 4.79 4.21
CA PRO A 103 15.13 6.18 4.56
C PRO A 103 16.49 6.88 4.68
N TYR A 104 16.55 8.12 4.21
CA TYR A 104 17.58 9.09 4.56
C TYR A 104 19.03 8.77 4.16
N GLU A 105 19.25 7.97 3.13
CA GLU A 105 20.57 7.87 2.53
C GLU A 105 20.85 9.16 1.75
N GLU A 106 21.79 9.97 2.25
CA GLU A 106 22.22 11.20 1.59
C GLU A 106 22.73 10.90 0.17
N GLY A 107 22.37 11.76 -0.79
CA GLY A 107 22.68 11.51 -2.19
C GLY A 107 21.64 10.66 -2.92
N THR A 108 20.60 10.17 -2.26
CA THR A 108 19.46 9.51 -2.94
C THR A 108 18.35 10.51 -3.27
N LEU A 109 17.54 10.19 -4.28
CA LEU A 109 16.37 10.99 -4.64
C LEU A 109 15.43 11.18 -3.43
N PHE A 110 15.27 10.16 -2.62
CA PHE A 110 14.33 10.15 -1.49
C PHE A 110 14.74 11.05 -0.33
N PHE A 111 16.03 11.26 -0.13
CA PHE A 111 16.55 12.24 0.82
C PHE A 111 16.07 13.66 0.49
N TYR A 112 16.17 14.04 -0.78
CA TYR A 112 15.78 15.39 -1.23
C TYR A 112 14.28 15.54 -1.44
N ILE A 113 13.57 14.46 -1.70
CA ILE A 113 12.11 14.47 -1.83
C ILE A 113 11.44 14.92 -0.54
N ASP A 114 11.98 14.56 0.63
CA ASP A 114 11.43 14.96 1.92
C ASP A 114 11.44 16.48 2.10
N GLU A 115 12.47 17.15 1.60
CA GLU A 115 12.49 18.62 1.56
C GLU A 115 11.53 19.18 0.51
N TYR A 116 11.57 18.64 -0.71
CA TYR A 116 10.76 19.10 -1.83
C TYR A 116 9.27 19.06 -1.53
N VAL A 117 8.78 18.03 -0.87
CA VAL A 117 7.35 17.88 -0.57
C VAL A 117 6.82 18.86 0.46
N LYS A 118 7.71 19.48 1.27
CA LYS A 118 7.32 20.55 2.19
C LYS A 118 6.87 21.80 1.42
N ASP A 119 7.53 22.06 0.29
CA ASP A 119 7.26 23.22 -0.56
C ASP A 119 6.21 22.90 -1.65
N ALA A 120 6.14 21.63 -2.10
CA ALA A 120 5.30 21.18 -3.18
C ALA A 120 4.41 19.96 -2.82
N PRO A 121 3.55 20.05 -1.79
CA PRO A 121 2.73 18.91 -1.36
C PRO A 121 1.77 18.39 -2.43
N LYS A 122 1.33 19.24 -3.37
CA LYS A 122 0.48 18.83 -4.50
C LYS A 122 1.20 17.89 -5.46
N ASP A 123 2.51 18.03 -5.62
CA ASP A 123 3.31 17.16 -6.47
C ASP A 123 3.45 15.76 -5.86
N LEU A 124 3.61 15.68 -4.54
CA LEU A 124 3.56 14.41 -3.84
C LEU A 124 2.22 13.71 -4.06
N LEU A 125 1.10 14.43 -3.87
CA LEU A 125 -0.22 13.88 -4.10
C LEU A 125 -0.40 13.38 -5.54
N ALA A 126 0.15 14.08 -6.52
CA ALA A 126 0.10 13.65 -7.92
C ALA A 126 0.90 12.34 -8.16
N VAL A 127 2.07 12.17 -7.52
CA VAL A 127 2.86 10.93 -7.58
C VAL A 127 2.10 9.78 -6.91
N LEU A 128 1.58 9.99 -5.71
CA LEU A 128 0.83 8.96 -4.98
C LEU A 128 -0.46 8.57 -5.70
N GLY A 129 -1.19 9.55 -6.25
CA GLY A 129 -2.41 9.30 -7.03
C GLY A 129 -2.13 8.50 -8.31
N ALA A 130 -1.11 8.90 -9.08
CA ALA A 130 -0.70 8.16 -10.27
C ALA A 130 -0.24 6.73 -9.93
N THR A 131 0.45 6.57 -8.80
CA THR A 131 0.89 5.26 -8.30
C THR A 131 -0.29 4.38 -7.91
N ALA A 132 -1.24 4.92 -7.13
CA ALA A 132 -2.44 4.19 -6.72
C ALA A 132 -3.27 3.73 -7.92
N GLU A 133 -3.48 4.61 -8.91
CA GLU A 133 -4.21 4.31 -10.14
C GLU A 133 -3.51 3.21 -10.96
N TRP A 134 -2.19 3.28 -11.09
CA TRP A 134 -1.42 2.27 -11.81
C TRP A 134 -1.48 0.91 -11.09
N LEU A 135 -1.27 0.90 -9.78
CA LEU A 135 -1.32 -0.32 -8.95
C LEU A 135 -2.71 -0.96 -9.00
N GLN A 136 -3.78 -0.19 -8.90
CA GLN A 136 -5.15 -0.70 -8.99
C GLN A 136 -5.40 -1.45 -10.30
N ARG A 137 -4.91 -0.90 -11.42
CA ARG A 137 -5.02 -1.55 -12.73
C ARG A 137 -4.13 -2.80 -12.84
N SER A 138 -2.96 -2.75 -12.24
CA SER A 138 -1.98 -3.86 -12.25
C SER A 138 -2.45 -5.04 -11.40
N VAL A 139 -2.90 -4.79 -10.18
CA VAL A 139 -3.35 -5.83 -9.24
C VAL A 139 -4.62 -6.54 -9.72
N LYS A 140 -5.54 -5.83 -10.39
CA LYS A 140 -6.77 -6.45 -10.95
C LYS A 140 -6.50 -7.50 -12.03
N LYS A 141 -5.31 -7.53 -12.62
CA LYS A 141 -4.95 -8.48 -13.69
C LYS A 141 -4.39 -9.79 -13.18
N GLU A 142 -3.97 -9.83 -11.95
CA GLU A 142 -3.26 -10.98 -11.38
C GLU A 142 -3.79 -11.26 -9.97
N SER A 143 -4.09 -12.53 -9.66
CA SER A 143 -4.47 -12.94 -8.31
C SER A 143 -3.24 -13.47 -7.56
N THR A 144 -3.07 -13.01 -6.34
CA THR A 144 -2.06 -13.55 -5.42
C THR A 144 -2.47 -14.93 -4.93
N LEU A 145 -1.49 -15.70 -4.44
CA LEU A 145 -1.77 -16.99 -3.83
C LEU A 145 -2.72 -16.86 -2.63
N VAL A 146 -2.53 -15.82 -1.79
CA VAL A 146 -3.39 -15.57 -0.65
C VAL A 146 -4.84 -15.29 -1.07
N GLN A 147 -5.06 -14.53 -2.15
CA GLN A 147 -6.39 -14.29 -2.69
C GLN A 147 -7.04 -15.59 -3.16
N LYS A 148 -6.32 -16.43 -3.90
CA LYS A 148 -6.82 -17.74 -4.37
C LYS A 148 -7.22 -18.64 -3.20
N ASN A 149 -6.40 -18.70 -2.16
CA ASN A 149 -6.67 -19.52 -0.98
C ASN A 149 -7.87 -18.98 -0.18
N ILE A 150 -7.99 -17.64 -0.05
CA ILE A 150 -9.17 -17.02 0.57
C ILE A 150 -10.43 -17.26 -0.27
N ASP A 151 -10.35 -17.20 -1.60
CA ASP A 151 -11.48 -17.47 -2.49
C ASP A 151 -11.95 -18.93 -2.35
N ALA A 152 -11.04 -19.89 -2.29
CA ALA A 152 -11.37 -21.29 -2.03
C ALA A 152 -12.04 -21.49 -0.66
N LEU A 153 -11.48 -20.85 0.38
CA LEU A 153 -12.04 -20.87 1.73
C LEU A 153 -13.43 -20.21 1.77
N ALA A 154 -13.58 -19.09 1.09
CA ALA A 154 -14.85 -18.37 0.99
C ALA A 154 -15.94 -19.20 0.33
N GLY A 155 -15.58 -19.98 -0.70
CA GLY A 155 -16.52 -20.91 -1.33
C GLY A 155 -16.98 -22.01 -0.37
N LEU A 156 -16.05 -22.58 0.40
CA LEU A 156 -16.35 -23.64 1.38
C LEU A 156 -17.21 -23.13 2.55
N LEU A 157 -16.90 -21.95 3.06
CA LEU A 157 -17.55 -21.37 4.24
C LEU A 157 -18.66 -20.39 3.89
N GLN A 158 -18.94 -20.16 2.61
CA GLN A 158 -19.93 -19.18 2.14
C GLN A 158 -19.71 -17.78 2.76
N LEU A 159 -18.44 -17.31 2.73
CA LEU A 159 -18.09 -15.99 3.26
C LEU A 159 -18.66 -14.87 2.36
N ASN A 160 -19.19 -13.82 3.00
CA ASN A 160 -19.60 -12.63 2.28
C ASN A 160 -18.39 -11.77 1.83
N PRO A 161 -18.59 -10.74 0.99
CA PRO A 161 -17.50 -9.90 0.50
C PRO A 161 -16.71 -9.20 1.61
N ALA A 162 -17.36 -8.74 2.69
CA ALA A 162 -16.71 -8.07 3.80
C ALA A 162 -15.84 -9.04 4.62
N GLU A 163 -16.32 -10.25 4.89
CA GLU A 163 -15.55 -11.29 5.56
C GLU A 163 -14.29 -11.69 4.75
N ARG A 164 -14.43 -11.79 3.42
CA ARG A 164 -13.30 -12.06 2.53
C ARG A 164 -12.26 -10.94 2.56
N ALA A 165 -12.71 -9.69 2.49
CA ALA A 165 -11.84 -8.52 2.55
C ALA A 165 -11.10 -8.45 3.89
N LEU A 166 -11.81 -8.69 5.00
CA LEU A 166 -11.22 -8.72 6.34
C LEU A 166 -10.12 -9.79 6.45
N LEU A 167 -10.39 -11.01 5.98
CA LEU A 167 -9.39 -12.08 5.97
C LEU A 167 -8.19 -11.73 5.08
N LEU A 168 -8.41 -11.14 3.91
CA LEU A 168 -7.33 -10.72 3.01
C LEU A 168 -6.45 -9.66 3.66
N TYR A 169 -7.02 -8.52 4.01
CA TYR A 169 -6.25 -7.39 4.52
C TYR A 169 -5.70 -7.65 5.93
N GLY A 170 -6.41 -8.37 6.79
CA GLY A 170 -5.91 -8.82 8.07
C GLY A 170 -4.72 -9.78 7.94
N THR A 171 -4.78 -10.73 6.99
CA THR A 171 -3.65 -11.62 6.68
C THR A 171 -2.44 -10.83 6.18
N LEU A 172 -2.64 -9.86 5.27
CA LEU A 172 -1.59 -9.00 4.77
C LEU A 172 -0.97 -8.14 5.88
N ALA A 173 -1.79 -7.56 6.75
CA ALA A 173 -1.33 -6.74 7.87
C ALA A 173 -0.51 -7.55 8.89
N ARG A 174 -0.85 -8.83 9.11
CA ARG A 174 -0.04 -9.72 9.93
C ARG A 174 1.26 -10.17 9.26
N TYR A 175 1.23 -10.39 7.96
CA TYR A 175 2.38 -10.87 7.20
C TYR A 175 3.38 -9.75 6.88
N GLN A 176 2.91 -8.57 6.50
CA GLN A 176 3.72 -7.41 6.10
C GLN A 176 3.86 -6.42 7.26
N ARG A 177 5.05 -6.41 7.88
CA ARG A 177 5.35 -5.54 9.02
C ARG A 177 5.13 -4.05 8.74
N ASP A 178 5.57 -3.60 7.56
CA ASP A 178 5.47 -2.18 7.16
C ASP A 178 4.01 -1.78 6.93
N LEU A 179 3.18 -2.67 6.38
CA LEU A 179 1.74 -2.45 6.27
C LEU A 179 1.10 -2.29 7.66
N ARG A 180 1.42 -3.17 8.60
CA ARG A 180 0.91 -3.07 9.97
C ARG A 180 1.34 -1.76 10.64
N GLY A 181 2.62 -1.38 10.48
CA GLY A 181 3.14 -0.12 11.02
C GLY A 181 2.36 1.10 10.51
N LEU A 182 2.05 1.12 9.22
CA LEU A 182 1.25 2.19 8.62
C LEU A 182 -0.19 2.21 9.14
N LEU A 183 -0.82 1.04 9.33
CA LEU A 183 -2.18 0.96 9.88
C LEU A 183 -2.25 1.46 11.33
N VAL A 184 -1.20 1.27 12.12
CA VAL A 184 -1.07 1.84 13.49
C VAL A 184 -1.00 3.37 13.47
N GLU A 185 -0.37 3.97 12.44
CA GLU A 185 -0.33 5.44 12.29
C GLU A 185 -1.70 6.03 11.89
N PHE A 186 -2.61 5.23 11.38
CA PHE A 186 -3.96 5.62 11.02
C PHE A 186 -4.86 5.69 12.26
N LYS A 187 -4.78 6.80 13.00
CA LYS A 187 -5.58 7.00 14.20
C LYS A 187 -7.04 7.27 13.86
N VAL A 188 -7.92 6.65 14.62
CA VAL A 188 -9.38 6.80 14.51
C VAL A 188 -9.97 7.21 15.84
N SER A 189 -11.10 7.90 15.81
CA SER A 189 -11.80 8.38 17.01
C SER A 189 -12.98 7.51 17.42
N SER A 190 -13.36 6.56 16.57
CA SER A 190 -14.45 5.61 16.84
C SER A 190 -14.33 4.35 15.98
N ALA A 191 -14.98 3.28 16.43
CA ALA A 191 -15.12 2.04 15.66
C ALA A 191 -15.80 2.27 14.31
N GLN A 192 -16.85 3.09 14.28
CA GLN A 192 -17.59 3.40 13.05
C GLN A 192 -16.69 4.09 12.02
N GLU A 193 -15.85 5.02 12.43
CA GLU A 193 -14.88 5.65 11.55
C GLU A 193 -13.89 4.65 10.96
N ALA A 194 -13.42 3.72 11.79
CA ALA A 194 -12.52 2.66 11.36
C ALA A 194 -13.20 1.71 10.36
N TYR A 195 -14.46 1.30 10.62
CA TYR A 195 -15.23 0.47 9.69
C TYR A 195 -15.44 1.18 8.35
N ALA A 196 -15.87 2.44 8.38
CA ALA A 196 -16.07 3.24 7.16
C ALA A 196 -14.77 3.35 6.34
N ALA A 197 -13.62 3.60 6.99
CA ALA A 197 -12.33 3.71 6.31
C ALA A 197 -11.94 2.41 5.59
N ILE A 198 -12.05 1.28 6.28
CA ILE A 198 -11.69 -0.03 5.70
C ILE A 198 -12.72 -0.45 4.64
N ALA A 199 -14.02 -0.31 4.90
CA ALA A 199 -15.07 -0.67 3.95
C ALA A 199 -14.93 0.09 2.63
N GLN A 200 -14.63 1.39 2.71
CA GLN A 200 -14.42 2.24 1.54
C GLN A 200 -13.21 1.80 0.70
N VAL A 201 -12.11 1.41 1.34
CA VAL A 201 -10.89 0.98 0.63
C VAL A 201 -11.05 -0.44 0.08
N ALA A 202 -11.71 -1.32 0.82
CA ALA A 202 -11.98 -2.69 0.42
C ALA A 202 -13.14 -2.81 -0.58
N GLU A 203 -13.87 -1.72 -0.84
CA GLU A 203 -15.05 -1.68 -1.73
C GLU A 203 -16.16 -2.66 -1.26
N VAL A 204 -16.41 -2.71 0.05
CA VAL A 204 -17.42 -3.56 0.70
C VAL A 204 -18.43 -2.72 1.48
N ASP A 205 -19.54 -3.33 1.86
CA ASP A 205 -20.56 -2.68 2.70
C ASP A 205 -20.05 -2.51 4.15
N GLU A 206 -20.20 -1.30 4.70
CA GLU A 206 -19.73 -0.95 6.06
C GLU A 206 -20.46 -1.77 7.13
N ARG A 207 -21.76 -2.03 6.96
CA ARG A 207 -22.53 -2.80 7.94
C ARG A 207 -22.13 -4.27 7.93
N GLU A 208 -21.88 -4.84 6.76
CA GLU A 208 -21.36 -6.20 6.65
C GLU A 208 -19.99 -6.34 7.29
N LEU A 209 -19.13 -5.31 7.14
CA LEU A 209 -17.80 -5.29 7.79
C LEU A 209 -17.94 -5.19 9.32
N ALA A 210 -18.79 -4.31 9.82
CA ALA A 210 -19.06 -4.18 11.26
C ALA A 210 -19.64 -5.48 11.85
N GLU A 211 -20.57 -6.14 11.15
CA GLU A 211 -21.10 -7.45 11.56
C GLU A 211 -20.03 -8.54 11.59
N ALA A 212 -19.11 -8.56 10.61
CA ALA A 212 -18.00 -9.52 10.56
C ALA A 212 -17.02 -9.36 11.73
N LEU A 213 -16.89 -8.14 12.26
CA LEU A 213 -15.99 -7.77 13.37
C LEU A 213 -16.70 -7.78 14.75
N ARG A 214 -18.03 -7.94 14.78
CA ARG A 214 -18.78 -7.95 16.04
C ARG A 214 -18.42 -9.17 16.90
N THR A 215 -18.43 -8.96 18.22
CA THR A 215 -18.34 -10.04 19.21
C THR A 215 -19.35 -11.14 18.94
N GLY A 216 -18.93 -12.38 18.89
CA GLY A 216 -19.75 -13.53 18.55
C GLY A 216 -20.01 -13.68 17.03
N SER A 217 -19.31 -12.91 16.17
CA SER A 217 -19.40 -13.08 14.72
C SER A 217 -19.01 -14.49 14.28
N ARG A 218 -19.39 -14.84 13.06
CA ARG A 218 -19.05 -16.15 12.51
C ARG A 218 -17.54 -16.37 12.42
N LEU A 219 -16.79 -15.36 11.96
CA LEU A 219 -15.33 -15.45 11.83
C LEU A 219 -14.64 -15.67 13.18
N GLU A 220 -15.15 -15.01 14.24
CA GLU A 220 -14.62 -15.23 15.59
C GLU A 220 -14.92 -16.65 16.09
N ARG A 221 -16.17 -17.10 15.96
CA ARG A 221 -16.60 -18.44 16.42
C ARG A 221 -15.83 -19.59 15.78
N ILE A 222 -15.38 -19.41 14.51
CA ILE A 222 -14.55 -20.40 13.83
C ILE A 222 -13.04 -20.14 14.00
N GLY A 223 -12.66 -19.16 14.86
CA GLY A 223 -11.27 -18.88 15.20
C GLY A 223 -10.45 -18.20 14.09
N MET A 224 -11.07 -17.56 13.12
CA MET A 224 -10.37 -16.86 12.04
C MET A 224 -10.02 -15.42 12.37
N VAL A 225 -10.78 -14.79 13.25
CA VAL A 225 -10.57 -13.43 13.74
C VAL A 225 -10.47 -13.49 15.26
N GLU A 226 -9.50 -12.79 15.79
CA GLU A 226 -9.35 -12.59 17.21
C GLU A 226 -10.18 -11.37 17.64
N ASN A 227 -11.25 -11.59 18.40
CA ASN A 227 -11.98 -10.49 18.95
C ASN A 227 -11.30 -10.01 20.24
N LEU A 228 -10.43 -9.06 20.10
CA LEU A 228 -9.69 -8.49 21.25
C LEU A 228 -10.26 -7.15 21.69
N ILE A 229 -11.34 -6.64 21.05
CA ILE A 229 -11.66 -5.22 21.19
C ILE A 229 -13.16 -5.06 21.36
N SER A 230 -13.55 -4.50 22.51
CA SER A 230 -14.82 -3.80 22.60
C SER A 230 -14.76 -2.57 21.66
N GLU A 231 -15.85 -2.21 21.03
CA GLU A 231 -15.96 -1.04 20.14
C GLU A 231 -15.39 0.25 20.75
N HIS A 232 -15.24 0.30 22.06
CA HIS A 232 -14.72 1.42 22.83
C HIS A 232 -13.17 1.54 22.83
N ASN A 233 -12.45 0.53 22.35
CA ASN A 233 -10.99 0.46 22.47
C ASN A 233 -10.25 0.49 21.11
N ILE A 234 -10.95 0.81 20.02
CA ILE A 234 -10.31 0.96 18.71
C ILE A 234 -9.62 2.32 18.66
N THR A 235 -8.30 2.32 18.53
CA THR A 235 -7.47 3.52 18.49
C THR A 235 -6.84 3.77 17.13
N ASP A 236 -6.70 2.71 16.33
CA ASP A 236 -6.13 2.76 14.98
C ASP A 236 -6.66 1.61 14.10
N LEU A 237 -6.32 1.65 12.81
CA LEU A 237 -6.83 0.66 11.87
C LEU A 237 -6.21 -0.73 12.02
N ALA A 238 -5.03 -0.86 12.61
CA ALA A 238 -4.43 -2.16 12.88
C ALA A 238 -5.26 -2.97 13.89
N ASP A 239 -6.01 -2.29 14.73
CA ASP A 239 -6.90 -2.94 15.70
C ASP A 239 -8.01 -3.75 15.03
N LEU A 240 -8.48 -3.36 13.84
CA LEU A 240 -9.48 -4.10 13.06
C LEU A 240 -8.89 -5.29 12.30
N MET A 241 -7.57 -5.32 12.09
CA MET A 241 -6.90 -6.29 11.23
C MET A 241 -6.37 -7.50 11.99
N LYS A 242 -7.04 -7.91 13.08
CA LYS A 242 -6.61 -9.01 13.95
C LYS A 242 -7.19 -10.35 13.53
N VAL A 243 -6.68 -10.89 12.42
CA VAL A 243 -6.90 -12.30 12.07
C VAL A 243 -6.04 -13.21 12.93
N SER A 244 -6.46 -14.48 13.08
CA SER A 244 -5.71 -15.49 13.83
C SER A 244 -4.26 -15.59 13.36
N GLU A 245 -3.31 -15.75 14.28
CA GLU A 245 -1.89 -15.90 13.96
C GLU A 245 -1.56 -17.11 13.09
N GLN A 246 -2.42 -18.11 13.10
CA GLN A 246 -2.24 -19.33 12.33
C GLN A 246 -2.67 -19.16 10.86
N LEU A 247 -3.48 -18.13 10.52
CA LEU A 247 -3.99 -17.94 9.17
C LEU A 247 -2.93 -17.54 8.14
N PRO A 248 -2.04 -16.55 8.38
CA PRO A 248 -1.05 -16.15 7.38
C PRO A 248 -0.15 -17.31 6.92
N PRO A 249 0.44 -18.12 7.81
CA PRO A 249 1.25 -19.27 7.38
C PRO A 249 0.50 -20.27 6.52
N VAL A 250 -0.80 -20.43 6.75
CA VAL A 250 -1.66 -21.33 6.00
C VAL A 250 -2.03 -20.71 4.65
N LEU A 251 -2.54 -19.49 4.65
CA LEU A 251 -3.03 -18.82 3.44
C LEU A 251 -1.92 -18.41 2.44
N MET A 252 -0.68 -18.34 2.91
CA MET A 252 0.49 -18.00 2.08
C MET A 252 1.19 -19.23 1.47
N ARG A 253 0.72 -20.45 1.76
CA ARG A 253 1.31 -21.68 1.23
C ARG A 253 0.59 -22.16 -0.02
N GLU A 254 1.35 -22.73 -0.96
CA GLU A 254 0.77 -23.52 -2.04
C GLU A 254 0.24 -24.84 -1.47
N TYR A 255 -1.04 -25.10 -1.70
CA TYR A 255 -1.63 -26.41 -1.47
C TYR A 255 -1.60 -27.19 -2.77
N GLN A 256 -0.82 -28.26 -2.81
CA GLN A 256 -1.01 -29.27 -3.84
C GLN A 256 -2.27 -30.04 -3.49
N VAL A 257 -3.35 -29.77 -4.21
CA VAL A 257 -4.53 -30.64 -4.19
C VAL A 257 -4.07 -31.96 -4.81
N ARG A 258 -3.75 -32.95 -3.99
CA ARG A 258 -3.62 -34.34 -4.49
C ARG A 258 -5.02 -34.74 -4.92
N ALA A 259 -5.22 -34.87 -6.23
CA ALA A 259 -6.38 -35.56 -6.76
C ALA A 259 -6.33 -37.00 -6.21
N THR A 260 -7.24 -37.31 -5.31
CA THR A 260 -7.54 -38.68 -4.87
C THR A 260 -8.51 -39.30 -5.83
#